data_609d74cf756c6c4a2604074d56edede2
#
_entry.id   609d74cf756c6c4a2604074d56edede2
#
_cell.length_a   1.000
_cell.length_b   1.000
_cell.length_c   1.000
_cell.angle_alpha   90.00
_cell.angle_beta   90.00
_cell.angle_gamma   90.00
#
_symmetry.space_group_name_H-M   'P 1'
#
loop_
_entity.id
_entity.type
_entity.pdbx_description
1 polymer ?
#
loop_
_entity_poly.entity_id
_entity_poly.type
_entity_poly.pdbx_seq_one_letter_code
_entity_poly.pdbx_strand_id
1 'polypeptide(L)'
;MKLEGKKALVTGASRGIGRAIALALAAEGADVVVNYAGSEAAAKEVAAEIEAMGRKAFVVQADISSNEAATAMVDTVVKEFGRIDILVNNAGITRDGLLMRMKEEDWDAVLTTNLKGVFNCTKAAVKYMMKQKAGKIVSISSVVGLMGNAG
;
A
#
# COMPACT_ATOMS: atom_id res chain seq x y z
N MET A 1 17.22 3.54 -15.29
CA MET A 1 16.02 3.27 -14.46
C MET A 1 15.96 1.79 -14.15
N LYS A 2 15.94 1.47 -12.87
CA LYS A 2 16.00 0.07 -12.39
C LYS A 2 14.67 -0.67 -12.51
N LEU A 3 13.58 0.07 -12.60
CA LEU A 3 12.22 -0.48 -12.56
C LEU A 3 11.41 -0.22 -13.84
N GLU A 4 12.10 0.05 -14.94
CA GLU A 4 11.44 0.28 -16.23
C GLU A 4 10.47 -0.86 -16.58
N GLY A 5 9.24 -0.50 -16.89
CA GLY A 5 8.17 -1.45 -17.24
C GLY A 5 7.55 -2.21 -16.06
N LYS A 6 8.04 -2.04 -14.83
CA LYS A 6 7.45 -2.68 -13.65
C LYS A 6 6.16 -1.98 -13.22
N LYS A 7 5.24 -2.74 -12.66
CA LYS A 7 3.95 -2.27 -12.18
C LYS A 7 3.89 -2.43 -10.66
N ALA A 8 3.71 -1.31 -9.97
CA ALA A 8 3.73 -1.26 -8.51
C ALA A 8 2.40 -0.83 -7.94
N LEU A 9 2.02 -1.42 -6.81
CA LEU A 9 0.92 -0.98 -5.96
C LEU A 9 1.49 -0.57 -4.61
N VAL A 10 1.20 0.65 -4.19
CA VAL A 10 1.59 1.17 -2.87
C VAL A 10 0.33 1.47 -2.06
N THR A 11 0.14 0.77 -0.94
CA THR A 11 -1.00 1.02 -0.08
C THR A 11 -0.75 2.24 0.82
N GLY A 12 -1.81 3.01 1.09
CA GLY A 12 -1.68 4.23 1.89
C GLY A 12 -0.75 5.27 1.28
N ALA A 13 -0.80 5.45 -0.04
CA ALA A 13 0.17 6.23 -0.79
C ALA A 13 -0.23 7.70 -1.03
N SER A 14 -1.32 8.18 -0.43
CA SER A 14 -1.79 9.55 -0.62
C SER A 14 -0.93 10.59 0.10
N ARG A 15 -0.14 10.19 1.07
CA ARG A 15 0.67 11.09 1.90
C ARG A 15 1.85 10.35 2.57
N GLY A 16 2.72 11.13 3.22
CA GLY A 16 3.77 10.62 4.10
C GLY A 16 4.72 9.65 3.42
N ILE A 17 5.04 8.57 4.11
CA ILE A 17 5.99 7.55 3.65
C ILE A 17 5.50 6.88 2.38
N GLY A 18 4.22 6.54 2.30
CA GLY A 18 3.65 5.89 1.12
C GLY A 18 3.74 6.76 -0.14
N ARG A 19 3.49 8.06 -0.02
CA ARG A 19 3.67 9.01 -1.11
C ARG A 19 5.14 9.05 -1.57
N ALA A 20 6.07 9.17 -0.64
CA ALA A 20 7.50 9.18 -0.97
C ALA A 20 7.95 7.90 -1.68
N ILE A 21 7.46 6.74 -1.24
CA ILE A 21 7.74 5.46 -1.88
C ILE A 21 7.17 5.42 -3.30
N ALA A 22 5.92 5.84 -3.49
CA ALA A 22 5.28 5.86 -4.81
C ALA A 22 6.06 6.72 -5.81
N LEU A 23 6.47 7.93 -5.40
CA LEU A 23 7.27 8.82 -6.24
C LEU A 23 8.66 8.25 -6.53
N ALA A 24 9.31 7.63 -5.54
CA ALA A 24 10.62 7.00 -5.74
C ALA A 24 10.56 5.82 -6.72
N LEU A 25 9.53 4.99 -6.65
CA LEU A 25 9.34 3.89 -7.61
C LEU A 25 9.10 4.42 -9.02
N ALA A 26 8.31 5.49 -9.16
CA ALA A 26 8.06 6.14 -10.45
C ALA A 26 9.34 6.75 -11.03
N ALA A 27 10.16 7.40 -10.22
CA ALA A 27 11.45 7.97 -10.63
C ALA A 27 12.42 6.89 -11.16
N GLU A 28 12.30 5.66 -10.68
CA GLU A 28 13.07 4.51 -11.16
C GLU A 28 12.40 3.78 -12.35
N GLY A 29 11.30 4.31 -12.86
CA GLY A 29 10.67 3.82 -14.11
C GLY A 29 9.44 2.93 -13.94
N ALA A 30 8.94 2.74 -12.73
CA ALA A 30 7.73 1.96 -12.51
C ALA A 30 6.46 2.76 -12.83
N ASP A 31 5.45 2.09 -13.35
CA ASP A 31 4.08 2.59 -13.31
C ASP A 31 3.48 2.25 -11.94
N VAL A 32 2.74 3.18 -11.34
CA VAL A 32 2.36 3.07 -9.93
C VAL A 32 0.87 3.26 -9.71
N VAL A 33 0.27 2.37 -8.97
CA VAL A 33 -1.09 2.53 -8.45
C VAL A 33 -1.02 3.09 -7.03
N VAL A 34 -1.72 4.19 -6.83
CA VAL A 34 -1.80 4.92 -5.56
C VAL A 34 -3.08 4.50 -4.84
N ASN A 35 -2.96 3.68 -3.81
CA ASN A 35 -4.09 3.34 -2.96
C ASN A 35 -4.29 4.40 -1.87
N TYR A 36 -5.53 4.69 -1.59
CA TYR A 36 -5.94 5.55 -0.48
C TYR A 36 -7.22 5.01 0.18
N ALA A 37 -7.45 5.39 1.42
CA ALA A 37 -8.70 5.09 2.14
C ALA A 37 -9.61 6.33 2.22
N GLY A 38 -9.09 7.48 2.62
CA GLY A 38 -9.87 8.68 2.93
C GLY A 38 -9.74 9.84 1.96
N SER A 39 -8.54 10.19 1.50
CA SER A 39 -8.32 11.41 0.72
C SER A 39 -8.06 11.13 -0.76
N GLU A 40 -9.12 11.21 -1.56
CA GLU A 40 -9.02 11.08 -3.02
C GLU A 40 -8.20 12.22 -3.63
N ALA A 41 -8.40 13.45 -3.18
CA ALA A 41 -7.68 14.62 -3.70
C ALA A 41 -6.16 14.47 -3.53
N ALA A 42 -5.72 14.10 -2.34
CA ALA A 42 -4.30 13.87 -2.07
C ALA A 42 -3.73 12.71 -2.92
N ALA A 43 -4.48 11.63 -3.10
CA ALA A 43 -4.06 10.52 -3.95
C ALA A 43 -3.93 10.93 -5.43
N LYS A 44 -4.86 11.73 -5.93
CA LYS A 44 -4.82 12.25 -7.31
C LYS A 44 -3.63 13.19 -7.54
N GLU A 45 -3.24 13.97 -6.55
CA GLU A 45 -2.02 14.80 -6.64
C GLU A 45 -0.78 13.93 -6.83
N VAL A 46 -0.66 12.84 -6.05
CA VAL A 46 0.46 11.91 -6.19
C VAL A 46 0.45 11.24 -7.57
N ALA A 47 -0.70 10.82 -8.05
CA ALA A 47 -0.82 10.23 -9.39
C ALA A 47 -0.40 11.23 -10.48
N ALA A 48 -0.81 12.49 -10.36
CA ALA A 48 -0.42 13.55 -11.31
C ALA A 48 1.11 13.80 -11.32
N GLU A 49 1.76 13.76 -10.15
CA GLU A 49 3.22 13.88 -10.06
C GLU A 49 3.92 12.69 -10.76
N ILE A 50 3.38 11.48 -10.59
CA ILE A 50 3.91 10.28 -11.28
C ILE A 50 3.75 10.41 -12.79
N GLU A 51 2.60 10.86 -13.25
CA GLU A 51 2.34 11.11 -14.67
C GLU A 51 3.27 12.18 -15.26
N ALA A 52 3.57 13.22 -14.48
CA ALA A 52 4.54 14.26 -14.88
C ALA A 52 5.97 13.71 -15.06
N MET A 53 6.30 12.57 -14.43
CA MET A 53 7.56 11.85 -14.64
C MET A 53 7.54 10.95 -15.88
N GLY A 54 6.44 10.94 -16.64
CA GLY A 54 6.27 10.10 -17.82
C GLY A 54 5.88 8.65 -17.50
N ARG A 55 5.42 8.37 -16.28
CA ARG A 55 4.93 7.04 -15.89
C ARG A 55 3.41 7.01 -15.89
N LYS A 56 2.84 5.82 -15.96
CA LYS A 56 1.39 5.66 -15.81
C LYS A 56 1.02 5.56 -14.33
N ALA A 57 -0.06 6.22 -13.96
CA ALA A 57 -0.58 6.14 -12.61
C ALA A 57 -2.11 6.13 -12.61
N PHE A 58 -2.71 5.52 -11.61
CA PHE A 58 -4.11 5.71 -11.27
C PHE A 58 -4.32 5.54 -9.77
N VAL A 59 -5.45 5.98 -9.27
CA VAL A 59 -5.81 5.91 -7.87
C VAL A 59 -6.86 4.84 -7.64
N VAL A 60 -6.77 4.13 -6.51
CA VAL A 60 -7.77 3.16 -6.10
C VAL A 60 -8.11 3.36 -4.63
N GLN A 61 -9.40 3.62 -4.36
CA GLN A 61 -9.89 3.63 -3.00
C GLN A 61 -10.12 2.20 -2.52
N ALA A 62 -9.53 1.85 -1.40
CA ALA A 62 -9.80 0.59 -0.71
C ALA A 62 -9.40 0.69 0.75
N ASP A 63 -10.25 0.20 1.63
CA ASP A 63 -9.91 -0.11 3.01
C ASP A 63 -9.29 -1.51 3.03
N ILE A 64 -7.99 -1.58 3.25
CA ILE A 64 -7.24 -2.85 3.23
C ILE A 64 -7.58 -3.80 4.37
N SER A 65 -8.26 -3.32 5.40
CA SER A 65 -8.78 -4.17 6.48
C SER A 65 -9.90 -5.11 5.99
N SER A 66 -10.53 -4.76 4.87
CA SER A 66 -11.51 -5.59 4.17
C SER A 66 -10.81 -6.50 3.16
N ASN A 67 -10.94 -7.81 3.35
CA ASN A 67 -10.39 -8.79 2.41
C ASN A 67 -10.97 -8.63 1.00
N GLU A 68 -12.27 -8.40 0.90
CA GLU A 68 -12.97 -8.18 -0.37
C GLU A 68 -12.43 -6.93 -1.08
N ALA A 69 -12.31 -5.81 -0.38
CA ALA A 69 -11.82 -4.56 -0.95
C ALA A 69 -10.35 -4.66 -1.40
N ALA A 70 -9.51 -5.29 -0.59
CA ALA A 70 -8.10 -5.52 -0.95
C ALA A 70 -7.96 -6.41 -2.18
N THR A 71 -8.76 -7.48 -2.26
CA THR A 71 -8.77 -8.38 -3.42
C THR A 71 -9.22 -7.64 -4.68
N ALA A 72 -10.31 -6.90 -4.61
CA ALA A 72 -10.82 -6.11 -5.73
C ALA A 72 -9.80 -5.06 -6.20
N MET A 73 -9.09 -4.42 -5.27
CA MET A 73 -8.02 -3.47 -5.60
C MET A 73 -6.90 -4.12 -6.42
N VAL A 74 -6.39 -5.26 -5.96
CA VAL A 74 -5.31 -5.97 -6.68
C VAL A 74 -5.81 -6.48 -8.03
N ASP A 75 -7.02 -6.98 -8.12
CA ASP A 75 -7.62 -7.39 -9.40
C ASP A 75 -7.72 -6.21 -10.37
N THR A 76 -8.05 -5.02 -9.88
CA THR A 76 -8.07 -3.79 -10.69
C THR A 76 -6.67 -3.42 -11.21
N VAL A 77 -5.63 -3.53 -10.37
CA VAL A 77 -4.25 -3.31 -10.81
C VAL A 77 -3.88 -4.21 -11.98
N VAL A 78 -4.18 -5.50 -11.86
CA VAL A 78 -3.86 -6.47 -12.93
C VAL A 78 -4.71 -6.24 -14.17
N LYS A 79 -5.98 -5.87 -14.01
CA LYS A 79 -6.86 -5.53 -15.13
C LYS A 79 -6.32 -4.34 -15.94
N GLU A 80 -5.90 -3.27 -15.26
CA GLU A 80 -5.48 -2.02 -15.90
C GLU A 80 -4.03 -2.08 -16.40
N PHE A 81 -3.14 -2.68 -15.64
CA PHE A 81 -1.70 -2.75 -15.97
C PHE A 81 -1.26 -4.07 -16.60
N GLY A 82 -2.11 -5.09 -16.58
CA GLY A 82 -1.81 -6.41 -17.11
C GLY A 82 -1.00 -7.31 -16.17
N ARG A 83 -0.40 -6.74 -15.12
CA ARG A 83 0.44 -7.45 -14.16
C ARG A 83 0.62 -6.65 -12.87
N ILE A 84 1.13 -7.32 -11.84
CA ILE A 84 1.61 -6.69 -10.61
C ILE A 84 3.00 -7.23 -10.28
N ASP A 85 4.01 -6.36 -10.32
CA ASP A 85 5.39 -6.74 -10.05
C ASP A 85 5.84 -6.44 -8.63
N ILE A 86 5.30 -5.35 -8.05
CA ILE A 86 5.72 -4.82 -6.76
C ILE A 86 4.48 -4.49 -5.93
N LEU A 87 4.41 -5.05 -4.72
CA LEU A 87 3.45 -4.65 -3.70
C LEU A 87 4.21 -4.03 -2.53
N VAL A 88 3.86 -2.81 -2.17
CA VAL A 88 4.34 -2.16 -0.95
C VAL A 88 3.19 -2.03 0.03
N ASN A 89 3.23 -2.83 1.09
CA ASN A 89 2.31 -2.75 2.21
C ASN A 89 2.79 -1.63 3.15
N ASN A 90 2.24 -0.43 2.95
CA ASN A 90 2.58 0.75 3.74
C ASN A 90 1.41 1.28 4.57
N ALA A 91 0.17 1.07 4.14
CA ALA A 91 -0.98 1.55 4.89
C ALA A 91 -0.97 1.05 6.33
N GLY A 92 -1.18 1.96 7.26
CA GLY A 92 -1.21 1.67 8.68
C GLY A 92 -1.78 2.83 9.46
N ILE A 93 -2.24 2.53 10.66
CA ILE A 93 -2.76 3.50 11.62
C ILE A 93 -2.11 3.31 12.97
N THR A 94 -2.18 4.35 13.80
CA THR A 94 -1.79 4.30 15.20
C THR A 94 -2.98 4.68 16.08
N ARG A 95 -3.08 4.06 17.25
CA ARG A 95 -4.07 4.35 18.30
C ARG A 95 -3.35 4.24 19.64
N ASP A 96 -2.37 5.13 19.85
CA ASP A 96 -1.53 5.10 21.03
C ASP A 96 -2.26 5.60 22.28
N GLY A 97 -1.91 5.06 23.44
CA GLY A 97 -2.48 5.42 24.72
C GLY A 97 -1.99 4.51 25.83
N LEU A 98 -2.26 4.86 27.07
CA LEU A 98 -1.93 4.01 28.22
C LEU A 98 -2.70 2.69 28.10
N LEU A 99 -2.00 1.57 28.25
CA LEU A 99 -2.60 0.23 28.13
C LEU A 99 -3.85 0.07 29.00
N MET A 100 -3.80 0.54 30.25
CA MET A 100 -4.93 0.43 31.18
C MET A 100 -6.18 1.20 30.75
N ARG A 101 -6.04 2.15 29.81
CA ARG A 101 -7.15 2.98 29.30
C ARG A 101 -7.46 2.70 27.82
N MET A 102 -6.68 1.82 27.20
CA MET A 102 -6.87 1.47 25.79
C MET A 102 -8.19 0.76 25.58
N LYS A 103 -8.93 1.19 24.59
CA LYS A 103 -10.19 0.54 24.20
C LYS A 103 -9.89 -0.65 23.31
N GLU A 104 -10.71 -1.71 23.44
CA GLU A 104 -10.61 -2.89 22.58
C GLU A 104 -10.76 -2.52 21.10
N GLU A 105 -11.62 -1.55 20.77
CA GLU A 105 -11.82 -1.07 19.41
C GLU A 105 -10.54 -0.47 18.82
N ASP A 106 -9.72 0.21 19.60
CA ASP A 106 -8.45 0.78 19.15
C ASP A 106 -7.42 -0.33 18.90
N TRP A 107 -7.37 -1.34 19.75
CA TRP A 107 -6.56 -2.53 19.55
C TRP A 107 -6.95 -3.24 18.25
N ASP A 108 -8.23 -3.53 18.08
CA ASP A 108 -8.75 -4.22 16.91
C ASP A 108 -8.50 -3.42 15.63
N ALA A 109 -8.68 -2.10 15.65
CA ALA A 109 -8.44 -1.23 14.50
C ALA A 109 -6.98 -1.30 14.03
N VAL A 110 -6.03 -1.26 14.96
CA VAL A 110 -4.59 -1.34 14.65
C VAL A 110 -4.24 -2.70 14.05
N LEU A 111 -4.67 -3.79 14.68
CA LEU A 111 -4.38 -5.14 14.18
C LEU A 111 -5.06 -5.42 12.84
N THR A 112 -6.30 -4.99 12.68
CA THR A 112 -7.06 -5.22 11.45
C THR A 112 -6.48 -4.45 10.28
N THR A 113 -6.04 -3.23 10.48
CA THR A 113 -5.41 -2.43 9.41
C THR A 113 -3.95 -2.84 9.20
N ASN A 114 -3.14 -2.82 10.26
CA ASN A 114 -1.69 -2.96 10.12
C ASN A 114 -1.21 -4.39 9.89
N LEU A 115 -1.94 -5.38 10.39
CA LEU A 115 -1.56 -6.79 10.24
C LEU A 115 -2.47 -7.53 9.25
N LYS A 116 -3.78 -7.55 9.49
CA LYS A 116 -4.72 -8.21 8.60
C LYS A 116 -4.74 -7.57 7.21
N GLY A 117 -4.60 -6.24 7.12
CA GLY A 117 -4.49 -5.53 5.85
C GLY A 117 -3.30 -5.98 5.02
N VAL A 118 -2.15 -6.20 5.64
CA VAL A 118 -0.96 -6.77 4.98
C VAL A 118 -1.23 -8.17 4.47
N PHE A 119 -1.86 -9.02 5.28
CA PHE A 119 -2.29 -10.35 4.86
C PHE A 119 -3.22 -10.30 3.66
N ASN A 120 -4.23 -9.44 3.69
CA ASN A 120 -5.24 -9.30 2.64
C ASN A 120 -4.60 -8.93 1.28
N CYS A 121 -3.77 -7.89 1.27
CA CYS A 121 -3.11 -7.42 0.06
C CYS A 121 -2.09 -8.43 -0.46
N THR A 122 -1.29 -9.01 0.42
CA THR A 122 -0.28 -10.01 0.07
C THR A 122 -0.93 -11.25 -0.53
N LYS A 123 -1.98 -11.78 0.10
CA LYS A 123 -2.73 -12.93 -0.41
C LYS A 123 -3.28 -12.67 -1.82
N ALA A 124 -3.86 -11.50 -2.05
CA ALA A 124 -4.39 -11.12 -3.35
C ALA A 124 -3.29 -11.02 -4.43
N ALA A 125 -2.15 -10.42 -4.09
CA ALA A 125 -1.05 -10.23 -5.03
C ALA A 125 -0.30 -11.52 -5.36
N VAL A 126 -0.07 -12.37 -4.37
CA VAL A 126 0.73 -13.60 -4.51
C VAL A 126 0.17 -14.53 -5.58
N LYS A 127 -1.14 -14.66 -5.71
CA LYS A 127 -1.72 -15.53 -6.75
C LYS A 127 -1.32 -15.10 -8.17
N TYR A 128 -1.19 -13.79 -8.42
CA TYR A 128 -0.72 -13.25 -9.71
C TYR A 128 0.79 -13.39 -9.87
N MET A 129 1.54 -13.07 -8.81
CA MET A 129 2.99 -13.16 -8.82
C MET A 129 3.47 -14.60 -9.02
N MET A 130 2.76 -15.58 -8.46
CA MET A 130 3.06 -17.01 -8.70
C MET A 130 2.86 -17.39 -10.17
N LYS A 131 1.77 -16.96 -10.79
CA LYS A 131 1.52 -17.20 -12.21
C LYS A 131 2.56 -16.51 -13.10
N GLN A 132 2.98 -15.32 -12.71
CA GLN A 132 4.03 -14.55 -13.39
C GLN A 132 5.43 -15.13 -13.18
N LYS A 133 5.60 -15.99 -12.17
CA LYS A 133 6.89 -16.50 -11.68
C LYS A 133 7.87 -15.38 -11.29
N ALA A 134 7.32 -14.23 -10.90
CA ALA A 134 8.06 -13.04 -10.52
C ALA A 134 7.18 -12.13 -9.67
N GLY A 135 7.78 -11.43 -8.72
CA GLY A 135 7.15 -10.45 -7.86
C GLY A 135 8.02 -10.09 -6.68
N LYS A 136 7.79 -8.91 -6.13
CA LYS A 136 8.45 -8.42 -4.92
C LYS A 136 7.41 -7.81 -3.98
N ILE A 137 7.51 -8.15 -2.71
CA ILE A 137 6.62 -7.63 -1.66
C ILE A 137 7.49 -6.99 -0.59
N VAL A 138 7.21 -5.73 -0.29
CA VAL A 138 7.86 -4.97 0.77
C VAL A 138 6.80 -4.56 1.78
N SER A 139 7.00 -4.90 3.04
CA SER A 139 6.11 -4.50 4.13
C SER A 139 6.81 -3.51 5.03
N ILE A 140 6.20 -2.36 5.23
CA ILE A 140 6.73 -1.31 6.10
C ILE A 140 6.32 -1.63 7.53
N SER A 141 7.31 -1.78 8.39
CA SER A 141 7.14 -2.02 9.81
C SER A 141 7.65 -0.80 10.61
N SER A 142 7.98 -1.00 11.85
CA SER A 142 8.49 0.06 12.71
C SER A 142 9.60 -0.47 13.63
N VAL A 143 10.61 0.36 13.87
CA VAL A 143 11.63 0.14 14.89
C VAL A 143 11.02 0.06 16.30
N VAL A 144 9.85 0.64 16.49
CA VAL A 144 9.10 0.59 17.75
C VAL A 144 8.80 -0.84 18.20
N GLY A 145 8.61 -1.76 17.25
CA GLY A 145 8.45 -3.19 17.55
C GLY A 145 9.67 -3.84 18.18
N LEU A 146 10.87 -3.22 18.03
CA LEU A 146 12.12 -3.69 18.62
C LEU A 146 12.48 -2.93 19.89
N MET A 147 12.20 -1.61 19.94
CA MET A 147 12.60 -0.72 21.03
C MET A 147 11.50 -0.49 22.06
N GLY A 148 10.24 -0.69 21.67
CA GLY A 148 9.11 -0.21 22.44
C GLY A 148 8.89 1.30 22.32
N ASN A 149 7.75 1.76 22.79
CA ASN A 149 7.38 3.17 22.81
C ASN A 149 6.35 3.42 23.91
N ALA A 150 6.36 4.61 24.49
CA ALA A 150 5.35 5.01 25.45
C ALA A 150 3.97 5.07 24.77
N GLY A 151 2.95 4.43 25.37
CA GLY A 151 1.61 4.37 24.80
C GLY A 151 1.44 3.44 23.63
#